data_66bffdb33dfaa1a9de9f21db79540303
#
_entry.id   66bffdb33dfaa1a9de9f21db79540303
#
_cell.length_a   1.000
_cell.length_b   1.000
_cell.length_c   1.000
_cell.angle_alpha   90.00
_cell.angle_beta   90.00
_cell.angle_gamma   90.00
#
_symmetry.space_group_name_H-M   'P 1'
#
loop_
_entity.id
_entity.type
_entity.pdbx_description
1 polymer ?
#
loop_
_entity_poly.entity_id
_entity_poly.type
_entity_poly.pdbx_seq_one_letter_code
_entity_poly.pdbx_strand_id
1 'polypeptide(L)'
;INSSDTANSSGDVDTIVDTAGNNVILGGTAGDFITTGADNDIIFGDHATVTYADGINLSDILSTEVTDGGADTITVADGDNIVVGGQASDVINTGVNETTAAHDDIIAGDHIAATFAGSASLTRIESIDFAVGGNDDITAANGNNLVIGGFGLDAITTGVGNDTVLGDNGSVDLSSGTVVTSTATENGAVVVASGDVDTIIDAAGNNVILGGTAGDFITTGADNDIVVGDHGVVTYLNGTDLTSVVSIETADGGDDDIDIIAGDNIVIGGAGVDSINTGAGNDILLGDNGSVDLASGKVINSSDTANSSGDVDTIVDTAGNNVILGGTAGDFITTGADNDI
;
A
#
# COMPACT_ATOMS: atom_id res chain seq x y z
N ILE A 1 24.01 6.98 -8.92
CA ILE A 1 24.24 5.57 -9.17
C ILE A 1 23.20 5.11 -10.17
N ASN A 2 23.55 4.27 -11.08
CA ASN A 2 22.66 3.78 -12.13
C ASN A 2 23.07 2.34 -12.47
N SER A 3 22.10 1.44 -12.52
CA SER A 3 22.21 0.15 -13.15
C SER A 3 21.42 0.19 -14.45
N SER A 4 22.01 -0.27 -15.51
CA SER A 4 21.35 -0.40 -16.81
C SER A 4 22.03 -1.49 -17.62
N ASP A 5 21.25 -2.30 -18.27
CA ASP A 5 21.78 -3.29 -19.20
C ASP A 5 21.40 -2.95 -20.66
N THR A 6 22.11 -3.53 -21.61
CA THR A 6 21.74 -3.38 -23.02
C THR A 6 20.69 -4.46 -23.35
N ALA A 7 19.59 -4.06 -23.93
CA ALA A 7 18.49 -4.92 -24.32
C ALA A 7 18.95 -6.32 -24.80
N ASN A 8 18.51 -7.37 -24.14
CA ASN A 8 18.82 -8.80 -24.32
C ASN A 8 20.12 -9.33 -23.66
N SER A 9 20.66 -8.69 -22.65
CA SER A 9 21.62 -9.39 -21.82
C SER A 9 20.84 -10.27 -20.83
N SER A 10 21.15 -11.54 -20.83
CA SER A 10 20.78 -12.41 -19.72
C SER A 10 21.78 -12.14 -18.62
N GLY A 11 21.40 -11.38 -17.60
CA GLY A 11 22.18 -11.29 -16.37
C GLY A 11 22.33 -12.66 -15.72
N ASP A 12 23.33 -12.81 -14.90
CA ASP A 12 23.48 -14.00 -14.08
C ASP A 12 22.82 -13.74 -12.70
N VAL A 13 22.34 -14.79 -12.07
CA VAL A 13 21.85 -14.74 -10.68
C VAL A 13 23.00 -14.37 -9.76
N ASP A 14 22.88 -13.25 -9.07
CA ASP A 14 23.87 -12.76 -8.12
C ASP A 14 23.55 -13.13 -6.68
N THR A 15 24.54 -13.20 -5.85
CA THR A 15 24.39 -13.31 -4.39
C THR A 15 25.16 -12.16 -3.76
N ILE A 16 24.43 -11.18 -3.27
CA ILE A 16 24.96 -9.96 -2.69
C ILE A 16 24.74 -10.02 -1.18
N VAL A 17 25.81 -9.93 -0.42
CA VAL A 17 25.75 -9.92 1.04
C VAL A 17 26.54 -8.74 1.57
N ASP A 18 25.84 -7.85 2.25
CA ASP A 18 26.41 -6.80 3.07
C ASP A 18 26.07 -7.05 4.55
N THR A 19 26.81 -6.49 5.46
CA THR A 19 26.64 -6.75 6.90
C THR A 19 26.43 -5.51 7.73
N ALA A 20 26.73 -4.34 7.24
CA ALA A 20 26.49 -3.07 7.94
C ALA A 20 26.84 -1.85 7.09
N GLY A 21 26.24 -0.73 7.39
CA GLY A 21 26.46 0.59 6.76
C GLY A 21 25.41 0.91 5.73
N ASN A 22 25.20 2.18 5.46
CA ASN A 22 24.21 2.65 4.50
C ASN A 22 24.66 2.34 3.08
N ASN A 23 24.01 1.40 2.44
CA ASN A 23 24.40 0.89 1.13
C ASN A 23 23.42 1.31 0.03
N VAL A 24 23.88 1.27 -1.20
CA VAL A 24 23.04 1.31 -2.39
C VAL A 24 23.36 0.08 -3.23
N ILE A 25 22.40 -0.80 -3.34
CA ILE A 25 22.52 -2.11 -4.01
C ILE A 25 21.53 -2.15 -5.15
N LEU A 26 21.99 -2.55 -6.31
CA LEU A 26 21.20 -2.75 -7.52
C LEU A 26 21.56 -4.15 -8.05
N GLY A 27 20.64 -5.11 -7.93
CA GLY A 27 20.83 -6.49 -8.40
C GLY A 27 21.01 -6.51 -9.92
N GLY A 28 20.02 -6.08 -10.64
CA GLY A 28 20.09 -5.94 -12.10
C GLY A 28 19.22 -6.96 -12.82
N THR A 29 19.72 -7.56 -13.87
CA THR A 29 18.95 -8.54 -14.63
C THR A 29 19.04 -9.93 -13.97
N ALA A 30 18.00 -10.70 -14.01
CA ALA A 30 17.80 -12.03 -13.43
C ALA A 30 17.44 -11.96 -11.93
N GLY A 31 17.05 -13.10 -11.36
CA GLY A 31 16.60 -13.17 -9.99
C GLY A 31 17.75 -13.31 -9.01
N ASP A 32 17.90 -12.34 -8.13
CA ASP A 32 19.05 -12.18 -7.26
C ASP A 32 18.77 -12.54 -5.80
N PHE A 33 19.81 -12.84 -5.06
CA PHE A 33 19.73 -13.04 -3.60
C PHE A 33 20.49 -11.92 -2.91
N ILE A 34 19.75 -10.98 -2.31
CA ILE A 34 20.31 -9.81 -1.66
C ILE A 34 20.06 -9.91 -0.16
N THR A 35 21.12 -9.79 0.63
CA THR A 35 21.03 -9.75 2.09
C THR A 35 21.82 -8.56 2.61
N THR A 36 21.17 -7.68 3.37
CA THR A 36 21.84 -6.55 4.02
C THR A 36 21.79 -6.67 5.54
N GLY A 37 22.69 -5.95 6.19
CA GLY A 37 22.81 -5.88 7.64
C GLY A 37 22.07 -4.67 8.21
N ALA A 38 22.59 -4.16 9.32
CA ALA A 38 22.03 -2.99 9.97
C ALA A 38 22.43 -1.69 9.25
N ASP A 39 21.69 -0.63 9.53
CA ASP A 39 21.77 0.73 8.98
C ASP A 39 20.85 0.90 7.75
N ASN A 40 20.69 2.12 7.25
CA ASN A 40 19.68 2.47 6.26
C ASN A 40 20.16 2.19 4.83
N ASP A 41 19.56 1.22 4.19
CA ASP A 41 19.94 0.75 2.86
C ASP A 41 18.94 1.19 1.77
N ILE A 42 19.45 1.33 0.54
CA ILE A 42 18.63 1.51 -0.67
C ILE A 42 18.90 0.31 -1.57
N ILE A 43 17.87 -0.50 -1.79
CA ILE A 43 18.00 -1.78 -2.47
C ILE A 43 17.00 -1.85 -3.61
N PHE A 44 17.49 -2.23 -4.76
CA PHE A 44 16.68 -2.63 -5.91
C PHE A 44 17.07 -4.06 -6.31
N GLY A 45 16.07 -4.93 -6.45
CA GLY A 45 16.29 -6.24 -7.07
C GLY A 45 16.79 -6.05 -8.49
N ASP A 46 16.14 -5.21 -9.23
CA ASP A 46 16.40 -4.94 -10.63
C ASP A 46 17.15 -3.63 -10.89
N HIS A 47 16.83 -2.98 -12.01
CA HIS A 47 17.49 -1.80 -12.51
C HIS A 47 16.90 -0.50 -11.96
N ALA A 48 17.78 0.38 -11.53
CA ALA A 48 17.37 1.69 -11.04
C ALA A 48 18.39 2.79 -11.27
N THR A 49 17.91 4.02 -11.10
CA THR A 49 18.75 5.21 -10.98
C THR A 49 18.52 5.85 -9.62
N VAL A 50 19.56 5.95 -8.82
CA VAL A 50 19.57 6.65 -7.53
C VAL A 50 20.37 7.94 -7.66
N THR A 51 19.73 9.08 -7.43
CA THR A 51 20.31 10.41 -7.65
C THR A 51 20.54 11.14 -6.34
N TYR A 52 21.71 11.70 -6.18
CA TYR A 52 22.09 12.58 -5.07
C TYR A 52 22.33 13.99 -5.60
N ALA A 53 21.54 14.98 -5.18
CA ALA A 53 21.55 16.34 -5.71
C ALA A 53 22.91 17.05 -5.58
N ASP A 54 23.63 16.78 -4.52
CA ASP A 54 24.93 17.37 -4.20
C ASP A 54 26.02 16.31 -3.93
N GLY A 55 25.74 15.07 -4.28
CA GLY A 55 26.60 13.91 -4.00
C GLY A 55 26.47 13.38 -2.56
N ILE A 56 25.55 13.91 -1.76
CA ILE A 56 25.32 13.52 -0.37
C ILE A 56 23.82 13.33 -0.08
N ASN A 57 22.98 14.27 -0.50
CA ASN A 57 21.56 14.24 -0.22
C ASN A 57 20.80 13.51 -1.32
N LEU A 58 20.13 12.43 -0.97
CA LEU A 58 19.22 11.71 -1.85
C LEU A 58 18.15 12.67 -2.39
N SER A 59 17.95 12.70 -3.69
CA SER A 59 16.96 13.56 -4.35
C SER A 59 15.92 12.77 -5.11
N ASP A 60 16.32 11.71 -5.81
CA ASP A 60 15.42 10.96 -6.65
C ASP A 60 15.82 9.48 -6.71
N ILE A 61 14.82 8.64 -6.78
CA ILE A 61 14.92 7.22 -7.07
C ILE A 61 13.98 6.94 -8.25
N LEU A 62 14.41 6.13 -9.19
CA LEU A 62 13.63 5.76 -10.36
C LEU A 62 13.97 4.34 -10.79
N SER A 63 12.98 3.44 -10.82
CA SER A 63 13.11 2.15 -11.50
C SER A 63 13.30 2.37 -13.00
N THR A 64 14.19 1.61 -13.61
CA THR A 64 14.55 1.75 -15.03
C THR A 64 14.58 0.39 -15.69
N GLU A 65 14.46 0.34 -17.02
CA GLU A 65 14.47 -0.93 -17.76
C GLU A 65 13.43 -1.94 -17.24
N VAL A 66 12.25 -1.45 -16.89
CA VAL A 66 11.16 -2.13 -16.17
C VAL A 66 10.67 -3.47 -16.76
N THR A 67 11.11 -3.82 -17.96
CA THR A 67 10.80 -5.12 -18.59
C THR A 67 11.99 -6.08 -18.58
N ASP A 68 13.06 -5.72 -17.90
CA ASP A 68 14.30 -6.49 -17.82
C ASP A 68 14.69 -6.65 -16.33
N GLY A 69 14.37 -7.77 -15.77
CA GLY A 69 14.56 -8.09 -14.36
C GLY A 69 14.22 -9.54 -14.07
N GLY A 70 14.15 -9.90 -12.82
CA GLY A 70 13.86 -11.26 -12.41
C GLY A 70 13.32 -11.38 -10.99
N ALA A 71 12.94 -12.58 -10.61
CA ALA A 71 12.37 -12.84 -9.29
C ALA A 71 13.45 -12.83 -8.21
N ASP A 72 13.42 -11.83 -7.36
CA ASP A 72 14.45 -11.56 -6.37
C ASP A 72 14.08 -12.08 -4.97
N THR A 73 15.08 -12.33 -4.18
CA THR A 73 14.91 -12.57 -2.74
C THR A 73 15.74 -11.57 -1.97
N ILE A 74 15.05 -10.62 -1.36
CA ILE A 74 15.67 -9.50 -0.65
C ILE A 74 15.41 -9.66 0.85
N THR A 75 16.45 -9.72 1.64
CA THR A 75 16.39 -9.84 3.09
C THR A 75 17.18 -8.71 3.73
N VAL A 76 16.49 -7.89 4.50
CA VAL A 76 17.06 -6.68 5.11
C VAL A 76 16.91 -6.74 6.62
N ALA A 77 17.97 -6.36 7.35
CA ALA A 77 17.91 -6.28 8.81
C ALA A 77 17.52 -4.87 9.29
N ASP A 78 17.92 -4.51 10.52
CA ASP A 78 17.57 -3.23 11.17
C ASP A 78 17.92 -2.00 10.33
N GLY A 79 17.06 -0.99 10.28
CA GLY A 79 17.29 0.32 9.63
C GLY A 79 16.07 0.83 8.90
N ASP A 80 16.00 2.14 8.66
CA ASP A 80 14.97 2.72 7.79
C ASP A 80 15.38 2.51 6.33
N ASN A 81 14.86 1.51 5.69
CA ASN A 81 15.31 1.04 4.39
C ASN A 81 14.38 1.47 3.26
N ILE A 82 14.92 1.51 2.05
CA ILE A 82 14.15 1.65 0.82
C ILE A 82 14.40 0.40 -0.01
N VAL A 83 13.37 -0.39 -0.24
CA VAL A 83 13.48 -1.69 -0.92
C VAL A 83 12.47 -1.75 -2.07
N VAL A 84 12.96 -2.12 -3.23
CA VAL A 84 12.14 -2.26 -4.45
C VAL A 84 12.49 -3.59 -5.09
N GLY A 85 11.51 -4.46 -5.27
CA GLY A 85 11.66 -5.72 -5.99
C GLY A 85 11.93 -5.45 -7.46
N GLY A 86 10.93 -5.09 -8.19
CA GLY A 86 11.05 -4.71 -9.60
C GLY A 86 10.18 -5.55 -10.52
N GLN A 87 10.76 -6.20 -11.52
CA GLN A 87 10.01 -7.05 -12.42
C GLN A 87 9.95 -8.50 -11.89
N ALA A 88 8.84 -9.18 -12.15
CA ALA A 88 8.55 -10.54 -11.74
C ALA A 88 8.26 -10.64 -10.22
N SER A 89 8.07 -11.88 -9.75
CA SER A 89 7.54 -12.12 -8.41
C SER A 89 8.67 -12.15 -7.39
N ASP A 90 8.68 -11.19 -6.49
CA ASP A 90 9.75 -10.95 -5.54
C ASP A 90 9.39 -11.42 -4.12
N VAL A 91 10.38 -11.75 -3.35
CA VAL A 91 10.25 -12.02 -1.93
C VAL A 91 11.07 -10.98 -1.15
N ILE A 92 10.36 -10.08 -0.48
CA ILE A 92 10.96 -8.98 0.27
C ILE A 92 10.67 -9.17 1.75
N ASN A 93 11.71 -9.21 2.56
CA ASN A 93 11.58 -9.31 4.01
C ASN A 93 12.49 -8.28 4.68
N THR A 94 11.90 -7.26 5.30
CA THR A 94 12.62 -6.28 6.10
C THR A 94 12.48 -6.60 7.59
N GLY A 95 13.45 -6.20 8.40
CA GLY A 95 13.43 -6.42 9.84
C GLY A 95 13.77 -7.84 10.28
N VAL A 96 14.50 -8.59 9.50
CA VAL A 96 15.03 -9.88 9.92
C VAL A 96 16.07 -9.68 11.04
N ASN A 97 15.70 -10.10 12.24
CA ASN A 97 16.42 -9.88 13.49
C ASN A 97 16.22 -8.51 14.15
N GLU A 98 15.18 -7.79 13.81
CA GLU A 98 14.76 -6.63 14.60
C GLU A 98 14.62 -7.02 16.07
N THR A 99 15.49 -6.47 16.89
CA THR A 99 15.56 -6.88 18.30
C THR A 99 14.87 -5.92 19.25
N THR A 100 14.70 -4.65 18.90
CA THR A 100 14.18 -3.64 19.84
C THR A 100 13.73 -2.31 19.26
N ALA A 101 14.06 -1.93 18.05
CA ALA A 101 13.69 -0.66 17.44
C ALA A 101 12.66 -0.92 16.32
N ALA A 102 11.65 -0.07 16.25
CA ALA A 102 10.79 0.01 15.08
C ALA A 102 11.51 0.87 14.03
N HIS A 103 11.57 0.42 12.81
CA HIS A 103 12.18 1.11 11.68
C HIS A 103 11.14 1.36 10.61
N ASP A 104 11.13 2.56 10.04
CA ASP A 104 10.13 2.99 9.08
C ASP A 104 10.64 2.70 7.66
N ASP A 105 10.23 1.57 7.09
CA ASP A 105 10.67 1.14 5.76
C ASP A 105 9.77 1.68 4.65
N ILE A 106 10.37 1.90 3.49
CA ILE A 106 9.66 2.17 2.22
C ILE A 106 9.88 0.95 1.33
N ILE A 107 8.80 0.25 1.00
CA ILE A 107 8.87 -1.01 0.27
C ILE A 107 7.95 -0.93 -0.94
N ALA A 108 8.43 -1.38 -2.08
CA ALA A 108 7.61 -1.61 -3.25
C ALA A 108 7.90 -2.99 -3.84
N GLY A 109 6.85 -3.74 -4.17
CA GLY A 109 7.00 -4.97 -4.93
C GLY A 109 7.55 -4.67 -6.31
N ASP A 110 6.91 -3.76 -7.00
CA ASP A 110 7.20 -3.41 -8.37
C ASP A 110 7.90 -2.04 -8.54
N HIS A 111 7.71 -1.42 -9.68
CA HIS A 111 8.42 -0.23 -10.15
C HIS A 111 7.90 1.07 -9.57
N ILE A 112 8.81 1.91 -9.11
CA ILE A 112 8.49 3.21 -8.52
C ILE A 112 9.33 4.37 -9.07
N ALA A 113 8.78 5.57 -8.88
CA ALA A 113 9.52 6.81 -8.86
C ALA A 113 9.32 7.49 -7.49
N ALA A 114 10.40 7.93 -6.87
CA ALA A 114 10.32 8.66 -5.60
C ALA A 114 11.20 9.90 -5.60
N THR A 115 10.71 10.95 -4.93
CA THR A 115 11.43 12.23 -4.78
C THR A 115 11.63 12.57 -3.31
N PHE A 116 12.79 13.16 -3.01
CA PHE A 116 13.21 13.49 -1.65
C PHE A 116 13.63 14.95 -1.53
N ALA A 117 13.51 15.49 -0.35
CA ALA A 117 13.95 16.85 -0.03
C ALA A 117 14.89 16.87 1.19
N GLY A 118 15.82 17.81 1.20
CA GLY A 118 16.73 18.03 2.33
C GLY A 118 17.64 16.84 2.61
N SER A 119 17.56 16.29 3.82
CA SER A 119 18.34 15.12 4.25
C SER A 119 17.59 13.80 4.04
N ALA A 120 17.19 13.51 2.80
CA ALA A 120 16.48 12.29 2.43
C ALA A 120 15.06 12.14 3.01
N SER A 121 14.33 13.26 3.23
CA SER A 121 12.92 13.18 3.56
C SER A 121 12.10 12.90 2.31
N LEU A 122 11.36 11.80 2.29
CA LEU A 122 10.42 11.49 1.20
C LEU A 122 9.42 12.63 1.03
N THR A 123 9.22 13.06 -0.21
CA THR A 123 8.19 14.05 -0.56
C THR A 123 7.08 13.47 -1.41
N ARG A 124 7.41 12.48 -2.22
CA ARG A 124 6.46 11.74 -3.03
C ARG A 124 7.03 10.38 -3.43
N ILE A 125 6.19 9.40 -3.47
CA ILE A 125 6.44 8.10 -4.12
C ILE A 125 5.23 7.76 -4.97
N GLU A 126 5.46 7.13 -6.10
CA GLU A 126 4.41 6.66 -6.99
C GLU A 126 4.86 5.43 -7.78
N SER A 127 3.92 4.53 -8.01
CA SER A 127 4.11 3.44 -8.96
C SER A 127 4.30 3.98 -10.38
N ILE A 128 5.05 3.28 -11.18
CA ILE A 128 5.23 3.54 -12.61
C ILE A 128 5.09 2.24 -13.40
N ASP A 129 4.72 2.34 -14.68
CA ASP A 129 4.55 1.18 -15.56
C ASP A 129 3.57 0.13 -15.01
N PHE A 130 2.38 0.53 -14.63
CA PHE A 130 1.31 -0.20 -13.92
C PHE A 130 0.94 -1.60 -14.46
N ALA A 131 1.39 -1.98 -15.61
CA ALA A 131 1.12 -3.27 -16.23
C ALA A 131 2.36 -4.17 -16.26
N VAL A 132 3.38 -3.82 -15.49
CA VAL A 132 4.67 -4.54 -15.47
C VAL A 132 5.07 -4.77 -14.02
N GLY A 133 5.27 -6.02 -13.66
CA GLY A 133 5.58 -6.41 -12.30
C GLY A 133 5.32 -7.90 -12.08
N GLY A 134 5.03 -8.27 -10.85
CA GLY A 134 4.80 -9.66 -10.48
C GLY A 134 3.89 -9.85 -9.28
N ASN A 135 3.86 -11.06 -8.77
CA ASN A 135 3.13 -11.40 -7.55
C ASN A 135 4.14 -11.44 -6.41
N ASP A 136 4.07 -10.51 -5.49
CA ASP A 136 5.11 -10.29 -4.51
C ASP A 136 4.73 -10.81 -3.12
N ASP A 137 5.72 -11.28 -2.38
CA ASP A 137 5.59 -11.68 -0.98
C ASP A 137 6.39 -10.71 -0.12
N ILE A 138 5.69 -9.74 0.47
CA ILE A 138 6.27 -8.63 1.22
C ILE A 138 6.00 -8.80 2.71
N THR A 139 7.06 -8.89 3.49
CA THR A 139 7.00 -8.82 4.94
C THR A 139 7.75 -7.59 5.43
N ALA A 140 7.02 -6.60 5.90
CA ALA A 140 7.55 -5.45 6.63
C ALA A 140 7.47 -5.72 8.14
N ALA A 141 8.53 -5.43 8.86
CA ALA A 141 8.55 -5.63 10.30
C ALA A 141 7.84 -4.50 11.07
N ASN A 142 8.23 -4.28 12.34
CA ASN A 142 7.62 -3.20 13.12
C ASN A 142 8.16 -1.83 12.68
N GLY A 143 7.31 -0.82 12.70
CA GLY A 143 7.63 0.55 12.29
C GLY A 143 6.47 1.14 11.52
N ASN A 144 6.54 2.40 11.16
CA ASN A 144 5.51 3.00 10.32
C ASN A 144 5.90 2.85 8.85
N ASN A 145 5.56 1.73 8.28
CA ASN A 145 6.01 1.35 6.95
C ASN A 145 5.12 1.94 5.86
N LEU A 146 5.72 2.19 4.71
CA LEU A 146 5.02 2.51 3.49
C LEU A 146 5.24 1.38 2.50
N VAL A 147 4.18 0.68 2.15
CA VAL A 147 4.23 -0.49 1.26
C VAL A 147 3.34 -0.27 0.06
N ILE A 148 3.86 -0.57 -1.12
CA ILE A 148 3.11 -0.60 -2.37
C ILE A 148 3.37 -1.98 -3.00
N GLY A 149 2.33 -2.82 -3.11
CA GLY A 149 2.41 -4.10 -3.82
C GLY A 149 2.72 -3.87 -5.29
N GLY A 150 1.78 -3.35 -6.02
CA GLY A 150 1.98 -2.93 -7.41
C GLY A 150 1.10 -3.69 -8.39
N PHE A 151 1.70 -4.32 -9.38
CA PHE A 151 1.01 -5.15 -10.34
C PHE A 151 1.04 -6.61 -9.91
N GLY A 152 -0.11 -7.23 -9.78
CA GLY A 152 -0.19 -8.67 -9.53
C GLY A 152 -0.99 -9.01 -8.29
N LEU A 153 -0.91 -10.28 -7.90
CA LEU A 153 -1.50 -10.81 -6.69
C LEU A 153 -0.45 -10.79 -5.59
N ASP A 154 -0.57 -9.83 -4.67
CA ASP A 154 0.45 -9.58 -3.67
C ASP A 154 0.06 -10.11 -2.29
N ALA A 155 1.04 -10.61 -1.56
CA ALA A 155 0.88 -11.01 -0.18
C ALA A 155 1.69 -10.05 0.71
N ILE A 156 1.00 -9.15 1.40
CA ILE A 156 1.62 -8.10 2.19
C ILE A 156 1.34 -8.35 3.68
N THR A 157 2.39 -8.43 4.46
CA THR A 157 2.28 -8.52 5.92
C THR A 157 3.07 -7.39 6.55
N THR A 158 2.41 -6.58 7.40
CA THR A 158 3.06 -5.54 8.18
C THR A 158 3.03 -5.86 9.69
N GLY A 159 3.95 -5.29 10.41
CA GLY A 159 4.11 -5.53 11.84
C GLY A 159 3.29 -4.58 12.70
N VAL A 160 3.90 -4.11 13.79
CA VAL A 160 3.27 -3.12 14.68
C VAL A 160 3.75 -1.73 14.30
N GLY A 161 2.84 -0.85 13.96
CA GLY A 161 3.15 0.54 13.55
C GLY A 161 1.97 1.20 12.90
N ASN A 162 2.11 2.44 12.46
CA ASN A 162 1.06 3.07 11.66
C ASN A 162 1.44 2.96 10.20
N ASP A 163 0.98 1.92 9.58
CA ASP A 163 1.40 1.56 8.24
C ASP A 163 0.52 2.21 7.16
N THR A 164 1.12 2.47 6.02
CA THR A 164 0.41 2.87 4.80
C THR A 164 0.64 1.81 3.76
N VAL A 165 -0.42 1.10 3.37
CA VAL A 165 -0.35 -0.03 2.44
C VAL A 165 -1.27 0.24 1.26
N LEU A 166 -0.72 0.11 0.07
CA LEU A 166 -1.46 -0.01 -1.17
C LEU A 166 -1.23 -1.43 -1.69
N GLY A 167 -2.30 -2.21 -1.86
CA GLY A 167 -2.19 -3.53 -2.48
C GLY A 167 -1.67 -3.39 -3.89
N ASP A 168 -2.35 -2.61 -4.68
CA ASP A 168 -2.02 -2.31 -6.05
C ASP A 168 -1.21 -1.00 -6.24
N ASN A 169 -1.26 -0.48 -7.45
CA ASN A 169 -0.59 0.74 -7.89
C ASN A 169 -1.15 2.01 -7.25
N GLY A 170 -0.30 2.97 -7.00
CA GLY A 170 -0.73 4.23 -6.43
C GLY A 170 0.38 5.21 -6.11
N SER A 171 0.08 6.15 -5.23
CA SER A 171 1.06 7.15 -4.82
C SER A 171 0.82 7.68 -3.40
N VAL A 172 1.89 8.12 -2.76
CA VAL A 172 1.84 8.89 -1.52
C VAL A 172 2.57 10.22 -1.73
N ASP A 173 1.83 11.32 -1.59
CA ASP A 173 2.36 12.69 -1.70
C ASP A 173 2.40 13.35 -0.31
N LEU A 174 3.57 13.69 0.14
CA LEU A 174 3.86 14.30 1.44
C LEU A 174 4.24 15.78 1.34
N SER A 175 4.20 16.36 0.14
CA SER A 175 4.73 17.69 -0.15
C SER A 175 3.94 18.86 0.48
N SER A 176 2.64 18.68 0.70
CA SER A 176 1.75 19.73 1.22
C SER A 176 0.71 19.25 2.23
N GLY A 177 0.94 18.15 2.85
CA GLY A 177 0.07 17.35 3.68
C GLY A 177 0.37 15.90 3.36
N THR A 178 -0.51 14.97 3.69
CA THR A 178 -0.38 13.59 3.22
C THR A 178 -1.57 13.25 2.35
N VAL A 179 -1.33 12.80 1.13
CA VAL A 179 -2.35 12.29 0.22
C VAL A 179 -1.92 10.89 -0.22
N VAL A 180 -2.69 9.89 0.20
CA VAL A 180 -2.52 8.50 -0.21
C VAL A 180 -3.55 8.21 -1.29
N THR A 181 -3.12 7.66 -2.40
CA THR A 181 -4.00 7.37 -3.55
C THR A 181 -3.69 5.99 -4.11
N SER A 182 -4.68 5.12 -4.16
CA SER A 182 -4.66 3.92 -5.01
C SER A 182 -5.40 4.22 -6.31
N THR A 183 -4.88 3.79 -7.44
CA THR A 183 -5.46 4.10 -8.76
C THR A 183 -5.01 3.12 -9.84
N ALA A 184 -5.94 2.73 -10.72
CA ALA A 184 -5.64 2.00 -11.96
C ALA A 184 -5.29 2.94 -13.13
N THR A 185 -5.21 4.25 -12.87
CA THR A 185 -5.00 5.25 -13.94
C THR A 185 -3.55 5.74 -13.96
N GLU A 186 -2.81 5.35 -14.98
CA GLU A 186 -1.46 5.83 -15.26
C GLU A 186 -1.46 6.89 -16.37
N ASN A 187 -0.81 8.02 -16.14
CA ASN A 187 -0.71 9.12 -17.12
C ASN A 187 -2.06 9.56 -17.73
N GLY A 188 -3.15 9.43 -16.97
CA GLY A 188 -4.51 9.78 -17.39
C GLY A 188 -5.19 8.75 -18.28
N ALA A 189 -4.69 7.54 -18.34
CA ALA A 189 -5.31 6.40 -19.02
C ALA A 189 -5.50 5.25 -18.04
N VAL A 190 -6.68 4.64 -18.02
CA VAL A 190 -6.93 3.42 -17.25
C VAL A 190 -6.10 2.30 -17.83
N VAL A 191 -5.30 1.66 -16.99
CA VAL A 191 -4.50 0.49 -17.32
C VAL A 191 -5.33 -0.75 -17.04
N VAL A 192 -5.67 -1.49 -18.06
CA VAL A 192 -6.37 -2.77 -17.89
C VAL A 192 -5.38 -3.80 -17.35
N ALA A 193 -5.71 -4.45 -16.25
CA ALA A 193 -4.85 -5.34 -15.49
C ALA A 193 -3.73 -4.58 -14.76
N SER A 194 -4.10 -3.58 -13.97
CA SER A 194 -3.20 -2.82 -13.11
C SER A 194 -2.99 -3.46 -11.74
N GLY A 195 -3.69 -4.52 -11.41
CA GLY A 195 -3.64 -5.25 -10.14
C GLY A 195 -4.47 -6.53 -10.21
N ASP A 196 -4.47 -7.25 -9.12
CA ASP A 196 -5.17 -8.53 -8.96
C ASP A 196 -5.61 -8.67 -7.47
N VAL A 197 -6.04 -9.83 -7.06
CA VAL A 197 -6.52 -10.11 -5.69
C VAL A 197 -5.37 -10.12 -4.68
N ASP A 198 -5.35 -9.18 -3.75
CA ASP A 198 -4.30 -9.08 -2.76
C ASP A 198 -4.67 -9.71 -1.41
N THR A 199 -3.66 -10.04 -0.64
CA THR A 199 -3.82 -10.46 0.75
C THR A 199 -2.98 -9.54 1.63
N ILE A 200 -3.65 -8.69 2.41
CA ILE A 200 -3.01 -7.69 3.27
C ILE A 200 -3.30 -8.04 4.72
N ILE A 201 -2.26 -8.27 5.50
CA ILE A 201 -2.36 -8.57 6.92
C ILE A 201 -1.52 -7.56 7.70
N ASP A 202 -2.19 -6.78 8.52
CA ASP A 202 -1.56 -5.86 9.45
C ASP A 202 -1.74 -6.30 10.90
N ALA A 203 -0.71 -6.17 11.72
CA ALA A 203 -0.76 -6.67 13.09
C ALA A 203 -1.40 -5.69 14.07
N ALA A 204 -1.04 -4.41 14.06
CA ALA A 204 -1.59 -3.37 14.93
C ALA A 204 -1.03 -1.98 14.63
N GLY A 205 -1.84 -0.96 14.84
CA GLY A 205 -1.53 0.47 14.66
C GLY A 205 -2.68 1.17 13.96
N ASN A 206 -2.55 2.47 13.77
CA ASN A 206 -3.57 3.21 13.02
C ASN A 206 -3.16 3.24 11.55
N ASN A 207 -3.70 2.36 10.77
CA ASN A 207 -3.25 2.08 9.43
C ASN A 207 -4.08 2.75 8.34
N VAL A 208 -3.49 2.94 7.19
CA VAL A 208 -4.18 3.33 5.95
C VAL A 208 -3.95 2.24 4.94
N ILE A 209 -5.00 1.53 4.58
CA ILE A 209 -4.94 0.41 3.63
C ILE A 209 -5.89 0.67 2.48
N LEU A 210 -5.39 0.59 1.27
CA LEU A 210 -6.15 0.67 0.03
C LEU A 210 -5.88 -0.62 -0.75
N GLY A 211 -6.89 -1.49 -0.88
CA GLY A 211 -6.78 -2.76 -1.61
C GLY A 211 -6.45 -2.50 -3.07
N GLY A 212 -7.38 -2.02 -3.83
CA GLY A 212 -7.12 -1.59 -5.19
C GLY A 212 -8.04 -2.22 -6.24
N THR A 213 -7.49 -2.92 -7.19
CA THR A 213 -8.24 -3.61 -8.24
C THR A 213 -8.60 -5.02 -7.78
N ALA A 214 -9.75 -5.52 -8.21
CA ALA A 214 -10.25 -6.86 -7.87
C ALA A 214 -10.68 -6.99 -6.39
N GLY A 215 -10.91 -8.17 -5.90
CA GLY A 215 -11.48 -8.42 -4.58
C GLY A 215 -10.44 -8.89 -3.58
N ASP A 216 -10.17 -8.07 -2.57
CA ASP A 216 -9.03 -8.22 -1.69
C ASP A 216 -9.36 -8.85 -0.34
N PHE A 217 -8.37 -9.47 0.27
CA PHE A 217 -8.44 -10.00 1.63
C PHE A 217 -7.64 -9.11 2.57
N ILE A 218 -8.32 -8.28 3.38
CA ILE A 218 -7.69 -7.30 4.25
C ILE A 218 -7.99 -7.64 5.71
N THR A 219 -6.95 -7.85 6.49
CA THR A 219 -7.08 -8.06 7.94
C THR A 219 -6.24 -7.03 8.69
N THR A 220 -6.87 -6.29 9.62
CA THR A 220 -6.15 -5.35 10.48
C THR A 220 -6.29 -5.71 11.97
N GLY A 221 -5.36 -5.21 12.76
CA GLY A 221 -5.33 -5.40 14.19
C GLY A 221 -6.34 -4.55 14.96
N ALA A 222 -5.99 -4.20 16.19
CA ALA A 222 -6.70 -3.22 16.98
C ALA A 222 -6.08 -1.84 16.73
N ASP A 223 -6.79 -0.79 17.00
CA ASP A 223 -6.49 0.63 16.81
C ASP A 223 -7.36 1.20 15.67
N ASN A 224 -7.15 2.43 15.25
CA ASN A 224 -8.11 3.08 14.36
C ASN A 224 -7.63 3.06 12.92
N ASP A 225 -8.23 2.21 12.12
CA ASP A 225 -7.81 1.98 10.75
C ASP A 225 -8.68 2.72 9.73
N ILE A 226 -8.09 3.03 8.61
CA ILE A 226 -8.76 3.50 7.41
C ILE A 226 -8.54 2.45 6.33
N VAL A 227 -9.63 1.82 5.90
CA VAL A 227 -9.58 0.78 4.88
C VAL A 227 -10.52 1.15 3.74
N VAL A 228 -10.01 1.09 2.54
CA VAL A 228 -10.81 1.13 1.31
C VAL A 228 -10.51 -0.15 0.55
N GLY A 229 -11.53 -0.98 0.31
CA GLY A 229 -11.36 -2.24 -0.41
C GLY A 229 -10.78 -1.98 -1.79
N ASP A 230 -11.39 -1.12 -2.54
CA ASP A 230 -10.99 -0.72 -3.88
C ASP A 230 -10.04 0.50 -3.93
N HIS A 231 -10.11 1.24 -5.04
CA HIS A 231 -9.37 2.47 -5.25
C HIS A 231 -9.88 3.65 -4.44
N GLY A 232 -9.00 4.37 -3.80
CA GLY A 232 -9.36 5.48 -2.94
C GLY A 232 -8.32 6.59 -2.82
N VAL A 233 -8.78 7.68 -2.20
CA VAL A 233 -7.92 8.80 -1.80
C VAL A 233 -8.14 9.11 -0.33
N VAL A 234 -7.08 9.04 0.45
CA VAL A 234 -7.05 9.46 1.85
C VAL A 234 -6.23 10.73 1.98
N THR A 235 -6.81 11.77 2.56
CA THR A 235 -6.17 13.09 2.64
C THR A 235 -6.03 13.55 4.08
N TYR A 236 -4.81 13.93 4.45
CA TYR A 236 -4.49 14.56 5.72
C TYR A 236 -4.01 16.00 5.53
N LEU A 237 -4.53 16.91 6.32
CA LEU A 237 -3.98 18.26 6.45
C LEU A 237 -2.76 18.22 7.36
N ASN A 238 -1.67 18.85 6.95
CA ASN A 238 -0.41 18.88 7.70
C ASN A 238 0.16 17.49 8.08
N GLY A 239 -0.22 16.45 7.36
CA GLY A 239 0.28 15.09 7.58
C GLY A 239 -0.32 14.34 8.77
N THR A 240 -1.20 14.95 9.55
CA THR A 240 -1.76 14.32 10.77
C THR A 240 -3.27 14.42 10.91
N ASP A 241 -3.87 15.50 10.42
CA ASP A 241 -5.29 15.74 10.59
C ASP A 241 -6.06 15.15 9.40
N LEU A 242 -6.67 14.00 9.57
CA LEU A 242 -7.51 13.38 8.54
C LEU A 242 -8.63 14.32 8.12
N THR A 243 -8.72 14.58 6.83
CA THR A 243 -9.73 15.48 6.26
C THR A 243 -10.75 14.77 5.39
N SER A 244 -10.34 13.75 4.67
CA SER A 244 -11.27 12.99 3.83
C SER A 244 -10.77 11.58 3.49
N VAL A 245 -11.73 10.67 3.30
CA VAL A 245 -11.55 9.36 2.68
C VAL A 245 -12.59 9.27 1.55
N VAL A 246 -12.18 8.95 0.36
CA VAL A 246 -13.05 8.95 -0.83
C VAL A 246 -12.69 7.79 -1.74
N SER A 247 -13.66 6.96 -2.11
CA SER A 247 -13.46 5.99 -3.20
C SER A 247 -13.42 6.70 -4.55
N ILE A 248 -12.55 6.24 -5.41
CA ILE A 248 -12.39 6.72 -6.78
C ILE A 248 -12.47 5.55 -7.76
N GLU A 249 -12.53 5.82 -9.05
CA GLU A 249 -12.59 4.76 -10.07
C GLU A 249 -13.67 3.70 -9.81
N THR A 250 -14.82 4.15 -9.33
CA THR A 250 -15.94 3.41 -8.75
C THR A 250 -16.58 2.28 -9.60
N ALA A 251 -15.98 1.94 -10.70
CA ALA A 251 -16.36 0.83 -11.57
C ALA A 251 -15.22 -0.18 -11.75
N ASP A 252 -14.14 0.02 -11.02
CA ASP A 252 -12.96 -0.83 -11.01
C ASP A 252 -12.71 -1.25 -9.55
N GLY A 253 -12.90 -2.50 -9.27
CA GLY A 253 -12.86 -3.08 -7.93
C GLY A 253 -13.51 -4.45 -7.93
N GLY A 254 -13.67 -5.06 -6.77
CA GLY A 254 -14.20 -6.41 -6.66
C GLY A 254 -14.83 -6.75 -5.32
N ASP A 255 -15.04 -8.02 -5.09
CA ASP A 255 -15.67 -8.52 -3.87
C ASP A 255 -14.63 -8.60 -2.74
N ASP A 256 -14.64 -7.66 -1.80
CA ASP A 256 -13.64 -7.56 -0.74
C ASP A 256 -14.05 -8.28 0.56
N ASP A 257 -13.07 -8.85 1.25
CA ASP A 257 -13.24 -9.43 2.59
C ASP A 257 -12.36 -8.68 3.60
N ILE A 258 -13.00 -7.80 4.39
CA ILE A 258 -12.34 -6.87 5.29
C ILE A 258 -12.66 -7.25 6.74
N ASP A 259 -11.67 -7.74 7.47
CA ASP A 259 -11.74 -8.13 8.88
C ASP A 259 -10.90 -7.21 9.76
N ILE A 260 -11.54 -6.42 10.64
CA ILE A 260 -10.91 -5.49 11.58
C ILE A 260 -11.22 -5.91 13.03
N ILE A 261 -10.17 -6.05 13.85
CA ILE A 261 -10.35 -6.57 15.21
C ILE A 261 -11.09 -5.59 16.13
N ALA A 262 -10.70 -4.32 16.16
CA ALA A 262 -11.31 -3.28 16.99
C ALA A 262 -10.74 -1.89 16.63
N GLY A 263 -11.35 -0.82 17.17
CA GLY A 263 -10.92 0.57 16.98
C GLY A 263 -12.04 1.42 16.39
N ASP A 264 -11.87 2.72 16.38
CA ASP A 264 -12.81 3.63 15.70
C ASP A 264 -12.40 3.73 14.21
N ASN A 265 -12.97 2.90 13.36
CA ASN A 265 -12.51 2.68 12.00
C ASN A 265 -13.32 3.45 10.94
N ILE A 266 -12.70 3.68 9.79
CA ILE A 266 -13.39 4.17 8.59
C ILE A 266 -13.17 3.12 7.49
N VAL A 267 -14.26 2.50 7.02
CA VAL A 267 -14.20 1.46 6.00
C VAL A 267 -15.12 1.83 4.84
N ILE A 268 -14.61 1.68 3.64
CA ILE A 268 -15.38 1.75 2.39
C ILE A 268 -15.10 0.45 1.64
N GLY A 269 -16.11 -0.42 1.46
CA GLY A 269 -16.00 -1.61 0.62
C GLY A 269 -15.67 -1.19 -0.80
N GLY A 270 -16.62 -0.68 -1.51
CA GLY A 270 -16.37 -0.12 -2.83
C GLY A 270 -17.31 -0.66 -3.90
N ALA A 271 -16.78 -1.27 -4.94
CA ALA A 271 -17.57 -1.91 -5.99
C ALA A 271 -17.49 -3.43 -5.81
N GLY A 272 -18.60 -4.10 -5.68
CA GLY A 272 -18.64 -5.54 -5.53
C GLY A 272 -19.56 -6.01 -4.42
N VAL A 273 -19.48 -7.29 -4.08
CA VAL A 273 -20.18 -7.90 -2.96
C VAL A 273 -19.22 -7.98 -1.78
N ASP A 274 -19.27 -6.98 -0.92
CA ASP A 274 -18.27 -6.83 0.12
C ASP A 274 -18.69 -7.48 1.45
N SER A 275 -17.70 -8.04 2.14
CA SER A 275 -17.82 -8.56 3.49
C SER A 275 -17.01 -7.68 4.43
N ILE A 276 -17.67 -6.87 5.23
CA ILE A 276 -17.03 -5.97 6.19
C ILE A 276 -17.37 -6.44 7.59
N ASN A 277 -16.35 -6.83 8.35
CA ASN A 277 -16.50 -7.23 9.74
C ASN A 277 -15.61 -6.36 10.63
N THR A 278 -16.25 -5.55 11.51
CA THR A 278 -15.55 -4.73 12.48
C THR A 278 -15.83 -5.18 13.91
N GLY A 279 -14.84 -5.02 14.74
CA GLY A 279 -14.94 -5.35 16.16
C GLY A 279 -15.65 -4.28 16.96
N ALA A 280 -15.12 -3.94 18.12
CA ALA A 280 -15.68 -2.89 18.97
C ALA A 280 -15.03 -1.54 18.66
N GLY A 281 -15.85 -0.52 18.47
CA GLY A 281 -15.42 0.86 18.17
C GLY A 281 -16.56 1.72 17.71
N ASN A 282 -16.30 2.99 17.37
CA ASN A 282 -17.33 3.83 16.78
C ASN A 282 -17.00 4.00 15.28
N ASP A 283 -17.47 3.09 14.50
CA ASP A 283 -17.07 2.91 13.12
C ASP A 283 -17.91 3.73 12.13
N ILE A 284 -17.31 4.03 10.99
CA ILE A 284 -17.98 4.56 9.81
C ILE A 284 -17.79 3.53 8.70
N LEU A 285 -18.88 2.85 8.32
CA LEU A 285 -18.84 1.73 7.41
C LEU A 285 -19.72 2.03 6.19
N LEU A 286 -19.15 1.97 5.02
CA LEU A 286 -19.85 2.06 3.75
C LEU A 286 -19.65 0.73 3.01
N GLY A 287 -20.73 0.04 2.63
CA GLY A 287 -20.66 -1.15 1.79
C GLY A 287 -20.20 -0.76 0.39
N ASP A 288 -20.96 0.07 -0.28
CA ASP A 288 -20.66 0.59 -1.60
C ASP A 288 -19.67 1.78 -1.58
N ASN A 289 -19.37 2.29 -2.75
CA ASN A 289 -18.58 3.49 -2.96
C ASN A 289 -19.11 4.72 -2.21
N GLY A 290 -18.21 5.59 -1.77
CA GLY A 290 -18.64 6.77 -1.04
C GLY A 290 -17.53 7.71 -0.62
N SER A 291 -17.87 8.57 0.33
CA SER A 291 -16.91 9.52 0.89
C SER A 291 -17.22 9.88 2.34
N VAL A 292 -16.16 10.08 3.11
CA VAL A 292 -16.19 10.63 4.46
C VAL A 292 -15.41 11.95 4.45
N ASP A 293 -16.09 13.08 4.60
CA ASP A 293 -15.50 14.42 4.71
C ASP A 293 -15.53 14.86 6.18
N LEU A 294 -14.38 15.02 6.77
CA LEU A 294 -14.21 15.47 8.15
C LEU A 294 -13.83 16.95 8.26
N ALA A 295 -13.35 17.56 7.18
CA ALA A 295 -12.91 18.94 7.15
C ALA A 295 -14.09 19.93 7.27
N SER A 296 -15.23 19.61 6.69
CA SER A 296 -16.43 20.46 6.68
C SER A 296 -17.46 20.09 7.74
N GLY A 297 -17.12 19.18 8.67
CA GLY A 297 -17.96 18.82 9.81
C GLY A 297 -18.66 17.46 9.66
N LYS A 298 -17.94 16.42 9.40
CA LYS A 298 -18.37 15.01 9.29
C LYS A 298 -19.59 14.84 8.37
N VAL A 299 -19.33 14.83 7.08
CA VAL A 299 -20.30 14.51 6.04
C VAL A 299 -19.96 13.13 5.46
N ILE A 300 -20.91 12.21 5.53
CA ILE A 300 -20.74 10.84 5.02
C ILE A 300 -21.73 10.65 3.88
N ASN A 301 -21.25 10.24 2.72
CA ASN A 301 -22.07 9.97 1.55
C ASN A 301 -21.74 8.58 1.02
N SER A 302 -22.75 7.76 0.81
CA SER A 302 -22.68 6.66 -0.13
C SER A 302 -22.99 7.21 -1.53
N SER A 303 -22.19 6.85 -2.50
CA SER A 303 -22.36 7.33 -3.88
C SER A 303 -22.40 6.16 -4.85
N ASP A 304 -23.49 6.05 -5.57
CA ASP A 304 -23.57 5.18 -6.73
C ASP A 304 -23.44 6.04 -8.01
N THR A 305 -22.47 5.74 -8.82
CA THR A 305 -22.40 6.33 -10.15
C THR A 305 -23.27 5.50 -11.10
N ALA A 306 -24.04 6.16 -11.94
CA ALA A 306 -25.18 5.66 -12.74
C ALA A 306 -24.97 4.38 -13.60
N ASN A 307 -23.95 3.60 -13.39
CA ASN A 307 -23.65 2.30 -14.01
C ASN A 307 -23.12 1.23 -13.08
N SER A 308 -22.89 1.52 -11.82
CA SER A 308 -22.64 0.48 -10.82
C SER A 308 -23.99 0.13 -10.20
N SER A 309 -24.50 -1.04 -10.48
CA SER A 309 -25.44 -1.64 -9.55
C SER A 309 -24.64 -1.89 -8.30
N GLY A 310 -24.87 -1.17 -7.21
CA GLY A 310 -24.37 -1.61 -5.92
C GLY A 310 -24.76 -3.06 -5.72
N ASP A 311 -23.87 -3.83 -5.20
CA ASP A 311 -24.07 -5.25 -4.98
C ASP A 311 -24.51 -5.50 -3.53
N VAL A 312 -24.74 -6.73 -3.15
CA VAL A 312 -25.33 -7.07 -1.85
C VAL A 312 -24.21 -7.27 -0.82
N ASP A 313 -24.03 -6.31 0.05
CA ASP A 313 -22.97 -6.36 1.05
C ASP A 313 -23.38 -7.07 2.35
N THR A 314 -22.39 -7.56 3.05
CA THR A 314 -22.53 -8.08 4.40
C THR A 314 -21.68 -7.25 5.34
N ILE A 315 -22.33 -6.49 6.21
CA ILE A 315 -21.67 -5.63 7.20
C ILE A 315 -21.99 -6.13 8.60
N VAL A 316 -20.98 -6.52 9.34
CA VAL A 316 -21.10 -6.98 10.72
C VAL A 316 -20.25 -6.11 11.63
N ASP A 317 -20.91 -5.42 12.54
CA ASP A 317 -20.27 -4.70 13.63
C ASP A 317 -20.66 -5.32 14.98
N THR A 318 -19.78 -5.32 15.94
CA THR A 318 -20.03 -6.01 17.19
C THR A 318 -20.43 -5.10 18.34
N ALA A 319 -19.93 -3.88 18.42
CA ALA A 319 -20.28 -2.91 19.46
C ALA A 319 -19.74 -1.51 19.18
N GLY A 320 -20.48 -0.49 19.55
CA GLY A 320 -20.11 0.92 19.44
C GLY A 320 -21.24 1.77 18.89
N ASN A 321 -20.99 3.05 18.71
CA ASN A 321 -21.98 3.94 18.09
C ASN A 321 -21.56 4.18 16.63
N ASN A 322 -22.11 3.41 15.74
CA ASN A 322 -21.64 3.30 14.37
C ASN A 322 -22.48 4.11 13.39
N VAL A 323 -21.87 4.50 12.28
CA VAL A 323 -22.58 5.04 11.12
C VAL A 323 -22.38 4.07 9.99
N ILE A 324 -23.45 3.43 9.53
CA ILE A 324 -23.39 2.37 8.52
C ILE A 324 -24.29 2.73 7.35
N LEU A 325 -23.72 2.70 6.18
CA LEU A 325 -24.40 2.91 4.89
C LEU A 325 -24.18 1.66 4.04
N GLY A 326 -25.18 0.80 3.91
CA GLY A 326 -25.07 -0.37 3.03
C GLY A 326 -24.86 0.07 1.57
N GLY A 327 -25.63 1.03 1.11
CA GLY A 327 -25.51 1.56 -0.24
C GLY A 327 -26.71 1.21 -1.10
N THR A 328 -26.47 0.74 -2.32
CA THR A 328 -27.51 0.28 -3.24
C THR A 328 -27.67 -1.23 -3.16
N ALA A 329 -28.74 -1.79 -3.68
CA ALA A 329 -29.13 -3.19 -3.53
C ALA A 329 -29.73 -3.56 -2.15
N GLY A 330 -29.54 -4.75 -1.65
CA GLY A 330 -30.25 -5.25 -0.48
C GLY A 330 -29.31 -5.90 0.54
N ASP A 331 -28.65 -5.10 1.34
CA ASP A 331 -27.54 -5.45 2.19
C ASP A 331 -27.94 -6.20 3.45
N PHE A 332 -27.01 -6.97 3.98
CA PHE A 332 -27.14 -7.64 5.27
C PHE A 332 -26.32 -6.92 6.32
N ILE A 333 -26.97 -6.08 7.12
CA ILE A 333 -26.32 -5.31 8.17
C ILE A 333 -26.67 -5.89 9.52
N THR A 334 -25.67 -6.20 10.31
CA THR A 334 -25.79 -6.63 11.69
C THR A 334 -24.98 -5.72 12.59
N THR A 335 -25.63 -5.04 13.52
CA THR A 335 -24.97 -4.17 14.50
C THR A 335 -25.06 -4.78 15.91
N GLY A 336 -24.13 -4.39 16.76
CA GLY A 336 -24.10 -4.78 18.16
C GLY A 336 -25.13 -4.05 19.01
N ALA A 337 -24.79 -3.86 20.28
CA ALA A 337 -25.58 -3.05 21.20
C ALA A 337 -24.98 -1.63 21.18
N ASP A 338 -25.74 -0.60 21.23
CA ASP A 338 -25.43 0.84 21.41
C ASP A 338 -26.25 1.66 20.39
N ASN A 339 -25.83 2.84 19.95
CA ASN A 339 -26.68 3.70 19.13
C ASN A 339 -26.11 3.82 17.71
N ASP A 340 -26.60 2.97 16.83
CA ASP A 340 -26.18 2.95 15.43
C ASP A 340 -27.13 3.81 14.56
N ILE A 341 -26.56 4.31 13.45
CA ILE A 341 -27.28 5.16 12.49
C ILE A 341 -27.10 4.55 11.09
#